data_d21c93b7a8bf1b1d3e51f67f2de73496
#
_entry.id   d21c93b7a8bf1b1d3e51f67f2de73496
#
_cell.length_a   1.000
_cell.length_b   1.000
_cell.length_c   1.000
_cell.angle_alpha   90.00
_cell.angle_beta   90.00
_cell.angle_gamma   90.00
#
_symmetry.space_group_name_H-M   'P 1'
#
loop_
_entity.id
_entity.type
_entity.pdbx_description
1 polymer ?
#
loop_
_entity_poly.entity_id
_entity_poly.type
_entity_poly.pdbx_seq_one_letter_code
_entity_poly.pdbx_strand_id
1 'polypeptide(L)'
;IRASYGVMGDDQFLDSSGNPQVLPFQYLTGYNYPGGTNYIFGSDVVNSLITKGLANTEYSWLTSKILNVGFDASLWNRKLEASVDVFYRKRDGLFAYRSGSLPNTFGASFPQENLNSDDFRGFELVLGHTNTVGDWTYSVKGNMSFTRAKNRHIEQADPINSYKNWTSNFSDRWNNMSFGYKCVGQFQDQEDINNWAIQDDAGNTTMMPGDLKYEDFNGDGVIDNNDIQ
;
A
#
# COMPACT_ATOMS: atom_id res chain seq x y z
N ILE A 1 12.96 -26.50 17.48
CA ILE A 1 12.31 -25.17 17.64
C ILE A 1 13.36 -24.11 17.41
N ARG A 2 13.03 -23.10 16.63
CA ARG A 2 13.86 -21.93 16.31
C ARG A 2 13.15 -20.69 16.78
N ALA A 3 13.89 -19.70 17.26
CA ALA A 3 13.37 -18.37 17.51
C ALA A 3 14.46 -17.35 17.21
N SER A 4 14.12 -16.27 16.55
CA SER A 4 15.03 -15.17 16.28
C SER A 4 14.31 -13.83 16.44
N TYR A 5 15.05 -12.86 16.93
CA TYR A 5 14.62 -11.47 16.97
C TYR A 5 15.76 -10.59 16.48
N GLY A 6 15.44 -9.69 15.56
CA GLY A 6 16.41 -8.78 14.98
C GLY A 6 15.85 -7.36 14.87
N VAL A 7 16.75 -6.39 15.00
CA VAL A 7 16.47 -4.97 14.74
C VAL A 7 17.46 -4.49 13.70
N MET A 8 16.97 -3.94 12.61
CA MET A 8 17.76 -3.45 11.49
C MET A 8 17.39 -2.02 11.18
N GLY A 9 18.39 -1.22 10.81
CA GLY A 9 18.19 0.09 10.18
C GLY A 9 18.32 -0.05 8.67
N ASP A 10 17.55 0.74 7.93
CA ASP A 10 17.64 0.83 6.48
C ASP A 10 17.48 2.30 6.06
N ASP A 11 18.31 2.76 5.14
CA ASP A 11 18.27 4.10 4.57
C ASP A 11 17.82 4.11 3.11
N GLN A 12 17.61 2.93 2.53
CA GLN A 12 17.25 2.78 1.12
C GLN A 12 15.80 2.35 0.96
N PHE A 13 15.02 3.25 0.38
CA PHE A 13 13.71 2.92 -0.18
C PHE A 13 13.82 2.97 -1.69
N LEU A 14 13.50 1.87 -2.32
CA LEU A 14 13.33 1.82 -3.76
C LEU A 14 11.84 1.90 -4.09
N ASP A 15 11.49 2.66 -5.10
CA ASP A 15 10.16 2.62 -5.70
C ASP A 15 9.94 1.31 -6.47
N SER A 16 8.75 1.10 -7.01
CA SER A 16 8.42 -0.08 -7.82
C SER A 16 9.28 -0.24 -9.08
N SER A 17 10.00 0.81 -9.47
CA SER A 17 10.92 0.86 -10.62
C SER A 17 12.39 0.67 -10.22
N GLY A 18 12.67 0.49 -8.92
CA GLY A 18 14.02 0.32 -8.40
C GLY A 18 14.80 1.61 -8.20
N ASN A 19 14.16 2.78 -8.27
CA ASN A 19 14.83 4.07 -8.01
C ASN A 19 14.77 4.41 -6.53
N PRO A 20 15.82 5.07 -5.98
CA PRO A 20 15.78 5.56 -4.61
C PRO A 20 14.64 6.55 -4.40
N GLN A 21 13.70 6.24 -3.51
CA GLN A 21 12.63 7.17 -3.12
C GLN A 21 13.16 8.33 -2.26
N VAL A 22 14.29 8.11 -1.63
CA VAL A 22 14.92 9.07 -0.74
C VAL A 22 15.99 9.82 -1.49
N LEU A 23 15.81 11.13 -1.63
CA LEU A 23 16.80 11.99 -2.23
C LEU A 23 18.00 12.16 -1.27
N PRO A 24 19.23 12.03 -1.75
CA PRO A 24 20.41 12.27 -0.91
C PRO A 24 20.48 13.74 -0.46
N PHE A 25 21.08 13.96 0.72
CA PHE A 25 21.36 15.30 1.26
C PHE A 25 20.12 16.16 1.55
N GLN A 26 18.97 15.57 1.88
CA GLN A 26 17.76 16.32 2.23
C GLN A 26 17.89 17.20 3.49
N TYR A 27 18.93 16.95 4.31
CA TYR A 27 19.26 17.77 5.48
C TYR A 27 20.01 19.07 5.15
N LEU A 28 20.43 19.25 3.88
CA LEU A 28 21.14 20.44 3.43
C LEU A 28 20.19 21.40 2.71
N THR A 29 20.19 22.65 3.16
CA THR A 29 19.63 23.77 2.39
C THR A 29 20.48 24.04 1.14
N GLY A 30 19.90 24.65 0.14
CA GLY A 30 20.65 25.02 -1.07
C GLY A 30 19.77 25.44 -2.22
N TYR A 31 20.40 25.49 -3.39
CA TYR A 31 19.75 25.89 -4.63
C TYR A 31 19.97 24.80 -5.69
N ASN A 32 19.00 24.68 -6.59
CA ASN A 32 19.14 23.91 -7.83
C ASN A 32 19.51 24.84 -8.97
N TYR A 33 20.48 24.42 -9.79
CA TYR A 33 20.90 25.11 -11.00
C TYR A 33 21.16 24.07 -12.12
N PRO A 34 20.63 24.30 -13.32
CA PRO A 34 19.62 25.29 -13.67
C PRO A 34 18.27 24.95 -13.01
N GLY A 35 17.51 25.96 -12.64
CA GLY A 35 16.20 25.78 -11.99
C GLY A 35 15.34 27.03 -12.09
N GLY A 36 14.02 26.84 -11.91
CA GLY A 36 13.06 27.93 -11.97
C GLY A 36 12.82 28.47 -13.38
N THR A 37 12.44 29.74 -13.45
CA THR A 37 12.14 30.44 -14.71
C THR A 37 13.42 30.95 -15.36
N ASN A 38 13.58 30.69 -16.64
CA ASN A 38 14.68 31.27 -17.41
C ASN A 38 14.38 32.74 -17.75
N TYR A 39 15.42 33.56 -17.74
CA TYR A 39 15.33 34.96 -18.11
C TYR A 39 16.03 35.20 -19.46
N ILE A 40 15.48 36.10 -20.25
CA ILE A 40 16.02 36.47 -21.57
C ILE A 40 16.66 37.88 -21.43
N PHE A 41 17.96 37.96 -21.71
CA PHE A 41 18.72 39.20 -21.76
C PHE A 41 19.19 39.44 -23.19
N GLY A 42 18.48 40.25 -23.94
CA GLY A 42 18.71 40.41 -25.37
C GLY A 42 18.36 39.14 -26.14
N SER A 43 19.37 38.49 -26.71
CA SER A 43 19.24 37.16 -27.40
C SER A 43 19.60 35.98 -26.49
N ASP A 44 20.13 36.22 -25.32
CA ASP A 44 20.68 35.18 -24.44
C ASP A 44 19.68 34.69 -23.41
N VAL A 45 19.53 33.36 -23.33
CA VAL A 45 18.71 32.70 -22.30
C VAL A 45 19.60 32.40 -21.09
N VAL A 46 19.30 33.03 -19.97
CA VAL A 46 20.01 32.83 -18.70
C VAL A 46 19.20 31.99 -17.76
N ASN A 47 19.75 30.86 -17.34
CA ASN A 47 19.11 29.97 -16.38
C ASN A 47 19.09 30.63 -14.99
N SER A 48 18.01 30.43 -14.26
CA SER A 48 17.88 30.93 -12.91
C SER A 48 18.22 29.86 -11.85
N LEU A 49 18.32 30.30 -10.62
CA LEU A 49 18.43 29.47 -9.43
C LEU A 49 17.04 29.33 -8.79
N ILE A 50 16.74 28.15 -8.27
CA ILE A 50 15.57 27.92 -7.42
C ILE A 50 16.01 27.31 -6.10
N THR A 51 15.39 27.66 -4.99
CA THR A 51 15.62 27.03 -3.70
C THR A 51 15.21 25.57 -3.72
N LYS A 52 15.94 24.71 -3.03
CA LYS A 52 15.61 23.28 -2.91
C LYS A 52 14.36 22.98 -2.09
N GLY A 53 13.78 23.97 -1.43
CA GLY A 53 12.73 23.76 -0.43
C GLY A 53 13.28 23.70 0.98
N LEU A 54 12.48 23.22 1.91
CA LEU A 54 12.88 23.08 3.31
C LEU A 54 13.77 21.86 3.51
N ALA A 55 14.77 22.00 4.38
CA ALA A 55 15.63 20.89 4.77
C ALA A 55 15.02 20.11 5.93
N ASN A 56 15.17 18.78 5.91
CA ASN A 56 14.86 17.94 7.06
C ASN A 56 16.13 17.69 7.88
N THR A 57 16.23 18.31 9.05
CA THR A 57 17.37 18.18 9.96
C THR A 57 17.23 16.97 10.91
N GLU A 58 16.04 16.38 11.01
CA GLU A 58 15.72 15.23 11.87
C GLU A 58 15.63 13.91 11.10
N TYR A 59 16.21 13.87 9.93
CA TYR A 59 16.25 12.70 9.07
C TYR A 59 16.94 11.53 9.75
N SER A 60 16.27 10.38 9.83
CA SER A 60 16.75 9.17 10.47
C SER A 60 16.49 7.93 9.61
N TRP A 61 17.18 6.87 9.91
CA TRP A 61 16.97 5.57 9.29
C TRP A 61 15.62 5.00 9.72
N LEU A 62 14.94 4.31 8.80
CA LEU A 62 13.82 3.49 9.19
C LEU A 62 14.33 2.33 10.07
N THR A 63 13.50 1.93 10.99
CA THR A 63 13.78 0.78 11.86
C THR A 63 12.84 -0.37 11.53
N SER A 64 13.43 -1.54 11.25
CA SER A 64 12.72 -2.79 11.03
C SER A 64 13.00 -3.76 12.18
N LYS A 65 11.93 -4.17 12.88
CA LYS A 65 11.96 -5.16 13.97
C LYS A 65 11.32 -6.44 13.49
N ILE A 66 12.05 -7.55 13.52
CA ILE A 66 11.59 -8.85 13.01
C ILE A 66 11.64 -9.87 14.13
N LEU A 67 10.52 -10.53 14.35
CA LEU A 67 10.39 -11.73 15.19
C LEU A 67 10.04 -12.90 14.28
N ASN A 68 10.79 -13.99 14.39
CA ASN A 68 10.50 -15.25 13.70
C ASN A 68 10.55 -16.39 14.72
N VAL A 69 9.53 -17.27 14.65
CA VAL A 69 9.46 -18.49 15.44
C VAL A 69 9.18 -19.65 14.50
N GLY A 70 10.05 -20.66 14.52
CA GLY A 70 9.97 -21.83 13.66
C GLY A 70 9.96 -23.14 14.44
N PHE A 71 9.31 -24.11 13.85
CA PHE A 71 9.26 -25.48 14.34
C PHE A 71 9.55 -26.46 13.20
N ASP A 72 10.54 -27.34 13.42
CA ASP A 72 10.88 -28.41 12.48
C ASP A 72 10.59 -29.75 13.15
N ALA A 73 9.93 -30.63 12.44
CA ALA A 73 9.64 -31.99 12.85
C ALA A 73 10.08 -33.00 11.79
N SER A 74 10.70 -34.07 12.23
CA SER A 74 10.98 -35.25 11.41
C SER A 74 10.36 -36.46 12.11
N LEU A 75 9.38 -37.07 11.49
CA LEU A 75 8.56 -38.10 12.06
C LEU A 75 8.70 -39.40 11.26
N TRP A 76 8.46 -40.55 11.94
CA TRP A 76 8.43 -41.90 11.36
C TRP A 76 9.70 -42.23 10.56
N ASN A 77 10.87 -42.08 11.19
CA ASN A 77 12.18 -42.32 10.57
C ASN A 77 12.37 -41.50 9.27
N ARG A 78 12.08 -40.23 9.33
CA ARG A 78 12.17 -39.26 8.20
C ARG A 78 11.18 -39.50 7.05
N LYS A 79 10.14 -40.31 7.29
CA LYS A 79 9.09 -40.45 6.28
C LYS A 79 8.22 -39.20 6.14
N LEU A 80 8.07 -38.44 7.21
CA LEU A 80 7.39 -37.16 7.19
C LEU A 80 8.32 -36.10 7.77
N GLU A 81 8.56 -35.07 7.00
CA GLU A 81 9.27 -33.84 7.39
C GLU A 81 8.30 -32.66 7.34
N ALA A 82 8.25 -31.88 8.39
CA ALA A 82 7.42 -30.68 8.48
C ALA A 82 8.25 -29.52 9.03
N SER A 83 8.14 -28.37 8.39
CA SER A 83 8.70 -27.11 8.86
C SER A 83 7.61 -26.04 8.84
N VAL A 84 7.42 -25.36 9.97
CA VAL A 84 6.49 -24.26 10.11
C VAL A 84 7.24 -23.06 10.65
N ASP A 85 7.14 -21.92 9.99
CA ASP A 85 7.66 -20.65 10.45
C ASP A 85 6.53 -19.63 10.55
N VAL A 86 6.52 -18.88 11.64
CA VAL A 86 5.60 -17.73 11.85
C VAL A 86 6.44 -16.51 12.08
N PHE A 87 6.16 -15.44 11.35
CA PHE A 87 6.93 -14.21 11.44
C PHE A 87 6.04 -12.99 11.63
N TYR A 88 6.62 -12.01 12.31
CA TYR A 88 6.07 -10.67 12.47
C TYR A 88 7.18 -9.66 12.27
N ARG A 89 7.00 -8.71 11.34
CA ARG A 89 7.92 -7.61 11.08
C ARG A 89 7.21 -6.29 11.22
N LYS A 90 7.72 -5.41 12.04
CA LYS A 90 7.27 -4.02 12.18
C LYS A 90 8.32 -3.08 11.61
N ARG A 91 7.90 -2.14 10.77
CA ARG A 91 8.75 -1.06 10.29
C ARG A 91 8.20 0.27 10.80
N ASP A 92 9.09 1.07 11.39
CA ASP A 92 8.81 2.41 11.90
C ASP A 92 9.71 3.42 11.19
N GLY A 93 9.20 4.62 10.95
CA GLY A 93 9.97 5.69 10.35
C GLY A 93 10.06 5.61 8.82
N LEU A 94 9.06 5.05 8.16
CA LEU A 94 8.94 5.09 6.70
C LEU A 94 8.77 6.54 6.24
N PHE A 95 9.42 6.89 5.13
CA PHE A 95 9.41 8.25 4.62
C PHE A 95 8.07 8.61 3.98
N ALA A 96 7.59 9.80 4.30
CA ALA A 96 6.40 10.40 3.69
C ALA A 96 6.55 11.91 3.64
N TYR A 97 5.81 12.53 2.71
CA TYR A 97 5.61 13.97 2.72
C TYR A 97 4.46 14.31 3.65
N ARG A 98 4.61 15.35 4.45
CA ARG A 98 3.54 15.86 5.27
C ARG A 98 2.45 16.50 4.38
N SER A 99 1.39 15.76 4.14
CA SER A 99 0.35 16.13 3.17
C SER A 99 -0.91 16.73 3.80
N GLY A 100 -1.14 16.50 5.08
CA GLY A 100 -2.42 16.82 5.72
C GLY A 100 -2.40 17.95 6.74
N SER A 101 -1.23 18.29 7.27
CA SER A 101 -1.14 19.17 8.45
C SER A 101 -0.85 20.64 8.14
N LEU A 102 -0.59 21.00 6.88
CA LEU A 102 -0.24 22.36 6.53
C LEU A 102 -0.98 22.88 5.28
N PRO A 103 -1.44 24.12 5.28
CA PRO A 103 -2.17 24.67 4.14
C PRO A 103 -1.25 24.91 2.93
N ASN A 104 -1.80 24.80 1.72
CA ASN A 104 -1.09 25.03 0.46
C ASN A 104 -0.51 26.47 0.33
N THR A 105 -0.95 27.38 1.18
CA THR A 105 -0.48 28.78 1.24
C THR A 105 0.89 28.92 1.87
N PHE A 106 1.49 27.84 2.39
CA PHE A 106 2.79 27.88 3.02
C PHE A 106 3.93 28.29 2.03
N GLY A 107 3.75 28.01 0.74
CA GLY A 107 4.63 28.51 -0.33
C GLY A 107 6.01 27.83 -0.44
N ALA A 108 6.24 26.73 0.26
CA ALA A 108 7.46 25.93 0.15
C ALA A 108 7.16 24.43 0.07
N SER A 109 8.01 23.67 -0.60
CA SER A 109 7.93 22.22 -0.61
C SER A 109 8.49 21.64 0.68
N PHE A 110 7.75 20.72 1.30
CA PHE A 110 8.17 20.00 2.49
C PHE A 110 9.17 18.90 2.12
N PRO A 111 10.17 18.65 2.96
CA PRO A 111 11.01 17.47 2.81
C PRO A 111 10.23 16.20 3.20
N GLN A 112 10.79 15.05 2.85
CA GLN A 112 10.35 13.79 3.41
C GLN A 112 10.72 13.69 4.90
N GLU A 113 9.81 13.14 5.69
CA GLU A 113 9.99 12.91 7.12
C GLU A 113 9.72 11.44 7.45
N ASN A 114 10.26 10.95 8.57
CA ASN A 114 10.03 9.59 9.06
C ASN A 114 8.67 9.47 9.76
N LEU A 115 7.57 9.44 9.02
CA LEU A 115 6.20 9.54 9.54
C LEU A 115 5.46 8.22 9.55
N ASN A 116 5.59 7.42 8.50
CA ASN A 116 4.76 6.24 8.30
C ASN A 116 5.30 5.00 9.03
N SER A 117 4.41 4.07 9.29
CA SER A 117 4.75 2.76 9.85
C SER A 117 3.84 1.67 9.31
N ASP A 118 4.38 0.46 9.17
CA ASP A 118 3.64 -0.72 8.75
C ASP A 118 4.07 -1.98 9.52
N ASP A 119 3.27 -3.02 9.42
CA ASP A 119 3.66 -4.35 9.85
C ASP A 119 3.32 -5.42 8.79
N PHE A 120 4.12 -6.48 8.82
CA PHE A 120 3.96 -7.68 8.03
C PHE A 120 3.87 -8.88 8.96
N ARG A 121 2.93 -9.75 8.71
CA ARG A 121 2.78 -11.00 9.44
C ARG A 121 2.41 -12.11 8.50
N GLY A 122 2.89 -13.28 8.82
CA GLY A 122 2.64 -14.43 7.98
C GLY A 122 3.14 -15.71 8.59
N PHE A 123 2.91 -16.77 7.83
CA PHE A 123 3.45 -18.09 8.14
C PHE A 123 3.91 -18.78 6.85
N GLU A 124 4.84 -19.68 7.02
CA GLU A 124 5.34 -20.56 5.99
C GLU A 124 5.25 -22.01 6.47
N LEU A 125 4.76 -22.90 5.62
CA LEU A 125 4.62 -24.33 5.88
C LEU A 125 5.30 -25.10 4.77
N VAL A 126 6.15 -26.04 5.13
CA VAL A 126 6.74 -27.01 4.22
C VAL A 126 6.46 -28.41 4.75
N LEU A 127 5.89 -29.26 3.91
CA LEU A 127 5.62 -30.66 4.21
C LEU A 127 6.31 -31.55 3.16
N GLY A 128 7.05 -32.52 3.61
CA GLY A 128 7.70 -33.50 2.77
C GLY A 128 7.34 -34.92 3.23
N HIS A 129 6.96 -35.79 2.31
CA HIS A 129 6.73 -37.20 2.59
C HIS A 129 7.57 -38.06 1.66
N THR A 130 8.36 -38.96 2.25
CA THR A 130 9.16 -39.93 1.50
C THR A 130 8.88 -41.32 2.05
N ASN A 131 8.55 -42.25 1.19
CA ASN A 131 8.34 -43.65 1.60
C ASN A 131 8.81 -44.62 0.52
N THR A 132 9.13 -45.85 0.97
CA THR A 132 9.48 -46.98 0.12
C THR A 132 8.46 -48.08 0.31
N VAL A 133 7.89 -48.57 -0.78
CA VAL A 133 6.92 -49.66 -0.81
C VAL A 133 7.43 -50.70 -1.80
N GLY A 134 7.91 -51.82 -1.29
CA GLY A 134 8.62 -52.82 -2.09
C GLY A 134 9.91 -52.20 -2.70
N ASP A 135 10.04 -52.29 -4.03
CA ASP A 135 11.19 -51.76 -4.77
C ASP A 135 10.99 -50.28 -5.20
N TRP A 136 9.85 -49.67 -4.86
CA TRP A 136 9.49 -48.30 -5.25
C TRP A 136 9.75 -47.31 -4.12
N THR A 137 10.55 -46.28 -4.38
CA THR A 137 10.72 -45.14 -3.48
C THR A 137 10.10 -43.91 -4.12
N TYR A 138 9.24 -43.21 -3.38
CA TYR A 138 8.64 -41.97 -3.81
C TYR A 138 8.86 -40.86 -2.78
N SER A 139 8.88 -39.63 -3.26
CA SER A 139 8.95 -38.41 -2.44
C SER A 139 7.98 -37.36 -2.97
N VAL A 140 7.21 -36.80 -2.08
CA VAL A 140 6.27 -35.71 -2.38
C VAL A 140 6.56 -34.56 -1.43
N LYS A 141 6.71 -33.33 -1.96
CA LYS A 141 6.94 -32.13 -1.16
C LYS A 141 5.97 -31.04 -1.58
N GLY A 142 5.35 -30.41 -0.59
CA GLY A 142 4.48 -29.25 -0.76
C GLY A 142 4.92 -28.11 0.14
N ASN A 143 4.72 -26.88 -0.32
CA ASN A 143 4.93 -25.69 0.47
C ASN A 143 3.76 -24.72 0.32
N MET A 144 3.47 -23.98 1.38
CA MET A 144 2.46 -22.94 1.41
C MET A 144 3.01 -21.76 2.21
N SER A 145 2.82 -20.54 1.70
CA SER A 145 3.15 -19.33 2.42
C SER A 145 1.96 -18.37 2.40
N PHE A 146 1.78 -17.66 3.49
CA PHE A 146 0.79 -16.60 3.60
C PHE A 146 1.42 -15.39 4.27
N THR A 147 1.30 -14.23 3.62
CA THR A 147 1.81 -12.96 4.16
C THR A 147 0.75 -11.89 3.99
N ARG A 148 0.58 -11.08 5.03
CA ARG A 148 -0.33 -9.94 4.98
C ARG A 148 0.33 -8.72 5.61
N ALA A 149 0.23 -7.58 4.91
CA ALA A 149 0.76 -6.31 5.35
C ALA A 149 -0.37 -5.42 5.90
N LYS A 150 -0.10 -4.71 6.99
CA LYS A 150 -1.00 -3.74 7.60
C LYS A 150 -0.30 -2.40 7.72
N ASN A 151 -0.88 -1.37 7.16
CA ASN A 151 -0.47 0.01 7.43
C ASN A 151 -0.82 0.34 8.88
N ARG A 152 0.15 0.70 9.69
CA ARG A 152 -0.09 1.14 11.06
C ARG A 152 -0.41 2.60 11.15
N HIS A 153 0.39 3.38 10.46
CA HIS A 153 0.19 4.81 10.31
C HIS A 153 0.57 5.23 8.91
N ILE A 154 -0.29 5.98 8.28
CA ILE A 154 -0.07 6.64 6.98
C ILE A 154 -0.34 8.11 7.19
N GLU A 155 0.65 8.95 6.87
CA GLU A 155 0.47 10.41 6.88
C GLU A 155 -0.52 10.80 5.79
N GLN A 156 -1.63 11.35 6.21
CA GLN A 156 -2.72 11.78 5.32
C GLN A 156 -3.55 12.86 6.00
N ALA A 157 -4.30 13.63 5.24
CA ALA A 157 -5.26 14.57 5.78
C ALA A 157 -6.35 13.86 6.58
N ASP A 158 -6.81 14.47 7.66
CA ASP A 158 -7.92 13.95 8.45
C ASP A 158 -9.18 13.83 7.60
N PRO A 159 -9.86 12.69 7.64
CA PRO A 159 -11.09 12.49 6.90
C PRO A 159 -12.18 13.47 7.34
N ILE A 160 -12.89 14.08 6.38
CA ILE A 160 -13.90 15.12 6.63
C ILE A 160 -15.17 14.58 7.33
N ASN A 161 -15.46 13.30 7.19
CA ASN A 161 -16.61 12.63 7.80
C ASN A 161 -16.36 11.14 8.01
N SER A 162 -17.30 10.45 8.66
CA SER A 162 -17.20 9.02 8.97
C SER A 162 -17.16 8.14 7.72
N TYR A 163 -17.88 8.50 6.65
CA TYR A 163 -17.85 7.79 5.38
C TYR A 163 -16.46 7.89 4.70
N LYS A 164 -15.89 9.09 4.63
CA LYS A 164 -14.52 9.28 4.11
C LYS A 164 -13.48 8.62 5.01
N ASN A 165 -13.70 8.57 6.33
CA ASN A 165 -12.86 7.78 7.23
C ASN A 165 -12.98 6.28 6.91
N TRP A 166 -14.15 5.80 6.55
CA TRP A 166 -14.36 4.42 6.11
C TRP A 166 -13.66 4.11 4.79
N THR A 167 -13.81 4.93 3.77
CA THR A 167 -13.34 4.65 2.40
C THR A 167 -11.91 5.10 2.12
N SER A 168 -11.41 6.17 2.77
CA SER A 168 -10.17 6.86 2.39
C SER A 168 -9.11 6.90 3.49
N ASN A 169 -9.38 6.43 4.70
CA ASN A 169 -8.37 6.33 5.73
C ASN A 169 -7.56 5.04 5.54
N PHE A 170 -6.27 5.17 5.30
CA PHE A 170 -5.34 4.05 5.12
C PHE A 170 -4.57 3.66 6.39
N SER A 171 -4.68 4.45 7.47
CA SER A 171 -4.07 4.12 8.75
C SER A 171 -4.82 3.01 9.47
N ASP A 172 -4.09 2.13 10.14
CA ASP A 172 -4.53 0.93 10.85
C ASP A 172 -5.35 -0.06 9.99
N ARG A 173 -5.04 -0.14 8.69
CA ARG A 173 -5.73 -1.00 7.72
C ARG A 173 -4.78 -1.94 6.98
N TRP A 174 -5.34 -3.05 6.50
CA TRP A 174 -4.63 -3.93 5.58
C TRP A 174 -4.36 -3.19 4.27
N ASN A 175 -3.14 -3.30 3.75
CA ASN A 175 -2.73 -2.57 2.56
C ASN A 175 -3.34 -3.10 1.24
N ASN A 176 -3.95 -4.30 1.30
CA ASN A 176 -4.62 -4.93 0.16
C ASN A 176 -6.15 -4.81 0.22
N MET A 177 -6.68 -3.83 0.94
CA MET A 177 -8.11 -3.50 0.90
C MET A 177 -8.40 -2.64 -0.33
N SER A 178 -9.44 -2.99 -1.04
CA SER A 178 -9.97 -2.23 -2.16
C SER A 178 -11.42 -1.88 -1.87
N PHE A 179 -11.78 -0.68 -2.25
CA PHE A 179 -13.15 -0.19 -2.18
C PHE A 179 -13.69 -0.02 -3.60
N GLY A 180 -14.96 -0.29 -3.79
CA GLY A 180 -15.58 -0.19 -5.11
C GLY A 180 -17.10 -0.22 -5.00
N TYR A 181 -17.78 -0.13 -6.14
CA TYR A 181 -19.22 -0.27 -6.19
C TYR A 181 -19.62 -1.72 -5.98
N LYS A 182 -20.62 -1.94 -5.13
CA LYS A 182 -21.17 -3.28 -4.91
C LYS A 182 -22.16 -3.61 -6.01
N CYS A 183 -21.84 -4.63 -6.79
CA CYS A 183 -22.75 -5.18 -7.78
C CYS A 183 -23.87 -5.98 -7.09
N VAL A 184 -25.11 -5.63 -7.36
CA VAL A 184 -26.30 -6.30 -6.83
C VAL A 184 -27.00 -7.20 -7.86
N GLY A 185 -26.50 -7.23 -9.10
CA GLY A 185 -27.00 -8.08 -10.15
C GLY A 185 -26.81 -7.48 -11.54
N GLN A 186 -27.70 -7.83 -12.45
CA GLN A 186 -27.77 -7.30 -13.81
C GLN A 186 -29.19 -6.80 -14.08
N PHE A 187 -29.31 -5.76 -14.88
CA PHE A 187 -30.61 -5.28 -15.33
C PHE A 187 -31.32 -6.35 -16.15
N GLN A 188 -32.58 -6.62 -15.79
CA GLN A 188 -33.35 -7.68 -16.45
C GLN A 188 -34.03 -7.18 -17.73
N ASP A 189 -34.55 -5.95 -17.69
CA ASP A 189 -35.27 -5.32 -18.79
C ASP A 189 -35.19 -3.79 -18.68
N GLN A 190 -35.85 -3.09 -19.62
CA GLN A 190 -35.85 -1.64 -19.66
C GLN A 190 -36.63 -1.00 -18.48
N GLU A 191 -37.62 -1.70 -17.94
CA GLU A 191 -38.38 -1.22 -16.79
C GLU A 191 -37.54 -1.23 -15.52
N ASP A 192 -36.73 -2.27 -15.34
CA ASP A 192 -35.76 -2.36 -14.24
C ASP A 192 -34.71 -1.24 -14.31
N ILE A 193 -34.24 -0.90 -15.52
CA ILE A 193 -33.31 0.23 -15.73
C ILE A 193 -33.96 1.56 -15.35
N ASN A 194 -35.18 1.79 -15.82
CA ASN A 194 -35.89 3.06 -15.62
C ASN A 194 -36.26 3.31 -14.14
N ASN A 195 -36.42 2.25 -13.37
CA ASN A 195 -36.80 2.31 -11.94
C ASN A 195 -35.58 2.24 -11.00
N TRP A 196 -34.36 2.18 -11.52
CA TRP A 196 -33.13 2.10 -10.70
C TRP A 196 -32.44 3.44 -10.55
N ALA A 197 -31.54 3.55 -9.54
CA ALA A 197 -30.68 4.71 -9.36
C ALA A 197 -29.85 4.99 -10.62
N ILE A 198 -29.58 6.25 -10.90
CA ILE A 198 -28.84 6.70 -12.09
C ILE A 198 -27.37 6.33 -11.92
N GLN A 199 -26.79 5.59 -12.88
CA GLN A 199 -25.40 5.15 -12.81
C GLN A 199 -24.56 5.51 -14.06
N ASP A 200 -25.13 6.26 -15.02
CA ASP A 200 -24.46 6.67 -16.26
C ASP A 200 -24.37 8.19 -16.45
N ASP A 201 -24.67 8.99 -15.42
CA ASP A 201 -24.76 10.45 -15.45
C ASP A 201 -25.77 11.01 -16.50
N ALA A 202 -26.51 10.15 -17.19
CA ALA A 202 -27.43 10.50 -18.28
C ALA A 202 -28.85 9.98 -18.08
N GLY A 203 -29.24 9.67 -16.83
CA GLY A 203 -30.55 9.13 -16.50
C GLY A 203 -30.73 7.69 -16.97
N ASN A 204 -29.67 6.90 -16.96
CA ASN A 204 -29.61 5.48 -17.41
C ASN A 204 -29.93 5.29 -18.90
N THR A 205 -29.83 6.35 -19.73
CA THR A 205 -30.16 6.25 -21.17
C THR A 205 -29.15 5.43 -21.98
N THR A 206 -27.93 5.22 -21.44
CA THR A 206 -26.90 4.39 -22.08
C THR A 206 -26.89 2.94 -21.59
N MET A 207 -27.69 2.62 -20.56
CA MET A 207 -27.76 1.29 -19.98
C MET A 207 -28.63 0.36 -20.81
N MET A 208 -28.27 -0.93 -20.81
CA MET A 208 -29.00 -1.97 -21.51
C MET A 208 -29.29 -3.17 -20.59
N PRO A 209 -30.36 -3.95 -20.86
CA PRO A 209 -30.57 -5.21 -20.19
C PRO A 209 -29.34 -6.13 -20.28
N GLY A 210 -28.89 -6.65 -19.13
CA GLY A 210 -27.65 -7.42 -19.01
C GLY A 210 -26.46 -6.63 -18.44
N ASP A 211 -26.52 -5.31 -18.41
CA ASP A 211 -25.49 -4.48 -17.76
C ASP A 211 -25.49 -4.69 -16.24
N LEU A 212 -24.35 -4.42 -15.61
CA LEU A 212 -24.20 -4.54 -14.17
C LEU A 212 -25.00 -3.46 -13.44
N LYS A 213 -25.67 -3.90 -12.40
CA LYS A 213 -26.52 -3.09 -11.52
C LYS A 213 -25.81 -2.88 -10.19
N TYR A 214 -25.52 -1.63 -9.83
CA TYR A 214 -24.81 -1.29 -8.60
C TYR A 214 -25.75 -0.82 -7.50
N GLU A 215 -25.36 -1.03 -6.25
CA GLU A 215 -26.12 -0.60 -5.08
C GLU A 215 -26.00 0.91 -4.86
N ASP A 216 -27.14 1.57 -4.72
CA ASP A 216 -27.20 2.93 -4.17
C ASP A 216 -27.09 2.82 -2.64
N PHE A 217 -25.86 2.98 -2.14
CA PHE A 217 -25.55 2.75 -0.74
C PHE A 217 -26.09 3.85 0.18
N ASN A 218 -26.10 5.09 -0.29
CA ASN A 218 -26.54 6.26 0.47
C ASN A 218 -28.05 6.55 0.27
N GLY A 219 -28.69 5.98 -0.77
CA GLY A 219 -30.12 6.11 -1.06
C GLY A 219 -30.50 7.45 -1.69
N ASP A 220 -29.57 8.13 -2.37
CA ASP A 220 -29.84 9.43 -2.99
C ASP A 220 -30.35 9.33 -4.43
N GLY A 221 -30.40 8.14 -4.99
CA GLY A 221 -30.90 7.86 -6.33
C GLY A 221 -29.84 8.00 -7.44
N VAL A 222 -28.58 8.21 -7.11
CA VAL A 222 -27.47 8.33 -8.06
C VAL A 222 -26.29 7.48 -7.58
N ILE A 223 -25.73 6.66 -8.46
CA ILE A 223 -24.54 5.86 -8.17
C ILE A 223 -23.29 6.70 -8.44
N ASP A 224 -22.65 7.19 -7.39
CA ASP A 224 -21.46 8.02 -7.47
C ASP A 224 -20.37 7.61 -6.45
N ASN A 225 -19.34 8.45 -6.29
CA ASN A 225 -18.24 8.20 -5.35
C ASN A 225 -18.67 8.12 -3.86
N ASN A 226 -19.93 8.37 -3.54
CA ASN A 226 -20.49 8.22 -2.20
C ASN A 226 -21.09 6.82 -1.96
N ASP A 227 -21.16 5.96 -2.99
CA ASP A 227 -21.67 4.57 -2.93
C ASP A 227 -20.57 3.52 -2.91
N ILE A 228 -19.33 3.95 -2.85
CA ILE A 228 -18.17 3.05 -2.74
C ILE A 228 -18.14 2.39 -1.36
N GLN A 229 -18.04 1.03 -1.33
CA GLN A 229 -18.00 0.23 -0.10
C GLN A 229 -16.78 -0.70 -0.05
#